data_39ae75b57fa481f0557ee5f7989562b2
#
_entry.id   39ae75b57fa481f0557ee5f7989562b2
#
_cell.length_a   1.000
_cell.length_b   1.000
_cell.length_c   1.000
_cell.angle_alpha   90.00
_cell.angle_beta   90.00
_cell.angle_gamma   90.00
#
_symmetry.space_group_name_H-M   'P 1'
#
loop_
_entity.id
_entity.type
_entity.pdbx_description
1 polymer ?
#
loop_
_entity_poly.entity_id
_entity_poly.type
_entity_poly.pdbx_seq_one_letter_code
_entity_poly.pdbx_strand_id
1 'polypeptide(L)'
;MTDVVESSGSPARHDRTGDTDPTGAAAARTGTDDSAAAERIVAIRERIDEIDRTIIALWQERAALSQEVGATRMASGGTRLVLSREREILERFREGLGADGTQLALLLLRAGRGPL
;
A
#
# COMPACT_ATOMS: atom_id res chain seq x y z
N MET A 1 -4.75 -3.53 -4.96
CA MET A 1 -5.09 -3.35 -4.44
C MET A 1 -5.82 -3.52 -3.82
N THR A 2 -5.86 -3.83 -3.28
CA THR A 2 -6.45 -4.08 -2.62
C THR A 2 -7.37 -3.96 -1.94
N ASP A 3 -7.66 -4.12 -1.35
CA ASP A 3 -8.72 -4.06 -0.80
C ASP A 3 -9.48 -3.23 -1.12
N VAL A 4 -9.16 -3.01 -1.47
CA VAL A 4 -9.73 -2.22 -1.53
C VAL A 4 -10.53 -1.83 -2.01
N VAL A 5 -10.81 -2.06 -2.48
CA VAL A 5 -11.60 -1.67 -2.86
C VAL A 5 -12.59 -1.24 -2.48
N GLU A 6 -12.71 -1.11 -2.19
CA GLU A 6 -13.63 -0.69 -1.79
C GLU A 6 -14.14 0.36 -2.13
N SER A 7 -14.13 0.68 -2.48
CA SER A 7 -14.55 1.57 -2.69
C SER A 7 -15.26 2.14 -3.07
N SER A 8 -15.57 1.96 -3.48
CA SER A 8 -16.19 2.49 -3.79
C SER A 8 -17.08 2.98 -3.78
N GLY A 9 -17.42 3.23 -3.84
CA GLY A 9 -18.24 3.57 -3.71
C GLY A 9 -18.90 4.39 -4.21
N SER A 10 -18.99 4.53 -4.52
CA SER A 10 -19.51 5.29 -4.84
C SER A 10 -20.30 6.06 -4.92
N PRO A 11 -20.56 6.41 -5.03
CA PRO A 11 -21.19 7.22 -4.92
C PRO A 11 -22.21 7.84 -4.93
N ALA A 12 -22.50 7.73 -4.92
CA ALA A 12 -23.28 8.24 -4.93
C ALA A 12 -24.09 9.06 -5.00
N ARG A 13 -24.47 9.14 -5.06
CA ARG A 13 -25.12 9.82 -5.04
C ARG A 13 -25.93 10.45 -4.62
N HIS A 14 -26.07 10.62 -4.32
CA HIS A 14 -26.75 11.07 -3.79
C HIS A 14 -27.30 11.99 -3.54
N ASP A 15 -27.49 12.23 -3.50
CA ASP A 15 -28.00 13.02 -3.12
C ASP A 15 -28.79 13.61 -2.75
N ARG A 16 -29.10 13.51 -2.36
CA ARG A 16 -29.87 13.86 -1.94
C ARG A 16 -30.35 14.71 -1.36
N THR A 17 -30.74 14.86 -1.23
CA THR A 17 -31.22 15.57 -0.79
C THR A 17 -31.33 15.97 0.25
N GLY A 18 -31.03 16.37 0.41
CA GLY A 18 -30.89 16.92 1.47
C GLY A 18 -31.21 16.28 2.65
N ASP A 19 -31.76 15.64 2.74
CA ASP A 19 -31.94 15.09 3.78
C ASP A 19 -31.20 14.00 3.88
N THR A 20 -30.26 13.97 4.50
CA THR A 20 -29.49 12.92 4.70
C THR A 20 -30.05 12.13 5.74
N ASP A 21 -30.39 10.99 5.44
CA ASP A 21 -30.66 9.95 6.39
C ASP A 21 -29.35 9.52 6.91
N PRO A 22 -29.03 9.70 8.18
CA PRO A 22 -27.73 9.27 8.71
C PRO A 22 -27.50 7.76 8.54
N THR A 23 -28.55 6.96 8.64
CA THR A 23 -28.41 5.53 8.42
C THR A 23 -28.03 5.22 6.98
N GLY A 24 -28.65 5.90 6.02
CA GLY A 24 -28.33 5.72 4.63
C GLY A 24 -26.92 6.15 4.29
N ALA A 25 -26.49 7.28 4.89
CA ALA A 25 -25.15 7.76 4.67
C ALA A 25 -24.12 6.80 5.24
N ALA A 26 -24.37 6.26 6.43
CA ALA A 26 -23.50 5.29 7.06
C ALA A 26 -23.43 4.00 6.22
N ALA A 27 -24.57 3.53 5.72
CA ALA A 27 -24.60 2.34 4.89
C ALA A 27 -23.82 2.55 3.59
N ALA A 28 -23.91 3.73 3.00
CA ALA A 28 -23.18 4.02 1.77
C ALA A 28 -21.67 3.96 2.00
N ARG A 29 -21.19 4.40 3.17
CA ARG A 29 -19.78 4.41 3.45
C ARG A 29 -19.26 3.08 3.96
N THR A 30 -20.07 2.36 4.74
CA THR A 30 -19.61 1.12 5.37
C THR A 30 -20.17 -0.14 4.74
N GLY A 31 -21.22 -0.02 3.94
CA GLY A 31 -21.86 -1.16 3.32
C GLY A 31 -22.82 -1.91 4.21
N THR A 32 -23.16 -1.36 5.38
CA THR A 32 -24.07 -2.02 6.29
C THR A 32 -24.95 -1.01 7.02
N ASP A 33 -26.21 -1.38 7.27
CA ASP A 33 -27.11 -0.58 8.07
C ASP A 33 -27.00 -0.87 9.54
N ASP A 34 -26.32 -1.92 9.94
CA ASP A 34 -26.14 -2.29 11.33
C ASP A 34 -25.16 -1.32 11.96
N SER A 35 -25.60 -0.54 12.95
CA SER A 35 -24.78 0.53 13.50
C SER A 35 -23.56 0.00 14.24
N ALA A 36 -23.67 -1.12 14.94
CA ALA A 36 -22.50 -1.69 15.63
C ALA A 36 -21.47 -2.19 14.62
N ALA A 37 -21.93 -2.83 13.55
CA ALA A 37 -21.04 -3.28 12.49
C ALA A 37 -20.40 -2.09 11.78
N ALA A 38 -21.16 -1.02 11.55
CA ALA A 38 -20.64 0.17 10.89
C ALA A 38 -19.54 0.82 11.74
N GLU A 39 -19.75 0.92 13.06
CA GLU A 39 -18.75 1.48 13.96
C GLU A 39 -17.47 0.64 13.94
N ARG A 40 -17.64 -0.68 13.93
CA ARG A 40 -16.49 -1.56 13.90
C ARG A 40 -15.72 -1.42 12.58
N ILE A 41 -16.44 -1.30 11.48
CA ILE A 41 -15.79 -1.09 10.15
C ILE A 41 -15.00 0.20 10.15
N VAL A 42 -15.57 1.29 10.69
CA VAL A 42 -14.86 2.57 10.74
C VAL A 42 -13.57 2.42 11.55
N ALA A 43 -13.64 1.77 12.72
CA ALA A 43 -12.45 1.59 13.56
C ALA A 43 -11.38 0.76 12.84
N ILE A 44 -11.81 -0.31 12.16
CA ILE A 44 -10.87 -1.15 11.41
C ILE A 44 -10.24 -0.35 10.27
N ARG A 45 -11.02 0.45 9.57
CA ARG A 45 -10.51 1.26 8.47
C ARG A 45 -9.53 2.32 8.94
N GLU A 46 -9.73 2.87 10.13
CA GLU A 46 -8.76 3.80 10.71
C GLU A 46 -7.41 3.12 10.89
N ARG A 47 -7.43 1.86 11.35
CA ARG A 47 -6.20 1.10 11.49
C ARG A 47 -5.57 0.79 10.13
N ILE A 48 -6.39 0.43 9.15
CA ILE A 48 -5.89 0.20 7.78
C ILE A 48 -5.25 1.47 7.24
N ASP A 49 -5.87 2.62 7.46
CA ASP A 49 -5.32 3.89 6.98
C ASP A 49 -3.96 4.18 7.63
N GLU A 50 -3.81 3.87 8.91
CA GLU A 50 -2.51 4.02 9.59
C GLU A 50 -1.46 3.11 8.96
N ILE A 51 -1.85 1.87 8.68
CA ILE A 51 -0.95 0.91 8.04
C ILE A 51 -0.55 1.39 6.65
N ASP A 52 -1.51 1.90 5.88
CA ASP A 52 -1.24 2.42 4.55
C ASP A 52 -0.23 3.55 4.60
N ARG A 53 -0.38 4.47 5.54
CA ARG A 53 0.58 5.57 5.69
C ARG A 53 1.97 5.05 6.04
N THR A 54 2.02 4.00 6.87
CA THR A 54 3.29 3.37 7.24
C THR A 54 3.93 2.68 6.04
N ILE A 55 3.12 1.99 5.24
CA ILE A 55 3.63 1.34 4.02
C ILE A 55 4.23 2.38 3.08
N ILE A 56 3.53 3.50 2.89
CA ILE A 56 4.03 4.56 2.03
C ILE A 56 5.35 5.12 2.56
N ALA A 57 5.42 5.39 3.86
CA ALA A 57 6.64 5.92 4.47
C ALA A 57 7.79 4.93 4.35
N LEU A 58 7.53 3.65 4.58
CA LEU A 58 8.56 2.63 4.48
C LEU A 58 9.02 2.40 3.05
N TRP A 59 8.11 2.51 2.10
CA TRP A 59 8.47 2.45 0.69
C TRP A 59 9.47 3.56 0.35
N GLN A 60 9.16 4.78 0.78
CA GLN A 60 10.00 5.93 0.50
C GLN A 60 11.36 5.82 1.17
N GLU A 61 11.38 5.39 2.42
CA GLU A 61 12.62 5.21 3.16
C GLU A 61 13.49 4.13 2.52
N ARG A 62 12.87 3.01 2.17
CA ARG A 62 13.60 1.90 1.54
C ARG A 62 14.20 2.31 0.21
N ALA A 63 13.43 3.05 -0.60
CA ALA A 63 13.92 3.51 -1.89
C ALA A 63 15.13 4.43 -1.70
N ALA A 64 15.05 5.35 -0.74
CA ALA A 64 16.15 6.27 -0.48
C ALA A 64 17.40 5.53 -0.01
N LEU A 65 17.24 4.58 0.90
CA LEU A 65 18.37 3.80 1.41
C LEU A 65 19.00 2.94 0.31
N SER A 66 18.18 2.35 -0.54
CA SER A 66 18.68 1.54 -1.65
C SER A 66 19.45 2.39 -2.65
N GLN A 67 18.96 3.60 -2.92
CA GLN A 67 19.66 4.53 -3.81
C GLN A 67 20.98 4.97 -3.19
N GLU A 68 21.03 5.15 -1.89
CA GLU A 68 22.25 5.48 -1.18
C GLU A 68 23.27 4.36 -1.29
N VAL A 69 22.84 3.10 -1.17
CA VAL A 69 23.71 1.95 -1.36
C VAL A 69 24.28 1.96 -2.77
N GLY A 70 23.43 2.19 -3.77
CA GLY A 70 23.85 2.26 -5.17
C GLY A 70 24.88 3.36 -5.40
N ALA A 71 24.63 4.54 -4.84
CA ALA A 71 25.55 5.66 -4.98
C ALA A 71 26.90 5.35 -4.31
N THR A 72 26.88 4.71 -3.17
CA THR A 72 28.09 4.34 -2.44
C THR A 72 28.90 3.34 -3.25
N ARG A 73 28.25 2.34 -3.86
CA ARG A 73 28.96 1.39 -4.70
C ARG A 73 29.60 2.07 -5.90
N MET A 74 28.85 2.94 -6.58
CA MET A 74 29.37 3.63 -7.76
C MET A 74 30.53 4.54 -7.40
N ALA A 75 30.44 5.24 -6.27
CA ALA A 75 31.51 6.12 -5.83
C ALA A 75 32.79 5.35 -5.50
N SER A 76 32.67 4.08 -5.12
CA SER A 76 33.83 3.25 -4.78
C SER A 76 34.31 2.41 -5.98
N GLY A 77 33.77 2.64 -7.17
CA GLY A 77 34.15 1.88 -8.36
C GLY A 77 33.47 0.52 -8.47
N GLY A 78 32.41 0.30 -7.68
CA GLY A 78 31.72 -0.98 -7.69
C GLY A 78 30.65 -1.04 -8.77
N THR A 79 29.86 -2.12 -8.71
CA THR A 79 28.81 -2.36 -9.68
C THR A 79 27.52 -1.65 -9.30
N ARG A 80 26.69 -1.35 -10.30
CA ARG A 80 25.41 -0.72 -10.07
C ARG A 80 24.42 -1.67 -9.40
N LEU A 81 24.43 -2.94 -9.78
CA LEU A 81 23.52 -3.94 -9.25
C LEU A 81 24.29 -5.14 -8.72
N VAL A 82 23.75 -5.78 -7.72
CA VAL A 82 24.25 -7.04 -7.20
C VAL A 82 23.12 -8.06 -7.33
N LEU A 83 23.19 -8.91 -8.34
CA LEU A 83 22.10 -9.82 -8.69
C LEU A 83 21.78 -10.82 -7.58
N SER A 84 22.79 -11.27 -6.82
CA SER A 84 22.55 -12.19 -5.73
C SER A 84 21.68 -11.55 -4.66
N ARG A 85 21.88 -10.27 -4.40
CA ARG A 85 21.06 -9.53 -3.44
C ARG A 85 19.63 -9.39 -3.94
N GLU A 86 19.46 -9.12 -5.23
CA GLU A 86 18.12 -8.97 -5.80
C GLU A 86 17.37 -10.31 -5.71
N ARG A 87 18.05 -11.42 -5.96
CA ARG A 87 17.42 -12.74 -5.82
C ARG A 87 16.99 -13.01 -4.39
N GLU A 88 17.81 -12.65 -3.41
CA GLU A 88 17.46 -12.79 -2.00
C GLU A 88 16.15 -12.05 -1.68
N ILE A 89 16.03 -10.83 -2.20
CA ILE A 89 14.87 -10.00 -1.92
C ILE A 89 13.63 -10.60 -2.56
N LEU A 90 13.73 -11.03 -3.82
CA LEU A 90 12.61 -11.67 -4.51
C LEU A 90 12.15 -12.92 -3.75
N GLU A 91 13.10 -13.73 -3.29
CA GLU A 91 12.79 -14.95 -2.58
C GLU A 91 12.13 -14.66 -1.24
N ARG A 92 12.64 -13.66 -0.51
CA ARG A 92 12.08 -13.27 0.77
C ARG A 92 10.62 -12.87 0.65
N PHE A 93 10.30 -12.07 -0.34
CA PHE A 93 8.94 -11.60 -0.52
C PHE A 93 8.03 -12.70 -1.05
N ARG A 94 8.57 -13.58 -1.91
CA ARG A 94 7.80 -14.72 -2.40
C ARG A 94 7.45 -15.66 -1.24
N GLU A 95 8.40 -15.93 -0.35
CA GLU A 95 8.16 -16.79 0.80
C GLU A 95 7.14 -16.17 1.75
N GLY A 96 7.20 -14.85 1.93
CA GLY A 96 6.30 -14.17 2.87
C GLY A 96 4.91 -13.95 2.33
N LEU A 97 4.77 -13.71 1.03
CA LEU A 97 3.52 -13.25 0.45
C LEU A 97 3.06 -14.04 -0.77
N GLY A 98 3.83 -15.05 -1.19
CA GLY A 98 3.49 -15.81 -2.39
C GLY A 98 3.74 -15.03 -3.66
N ALA A 99 2.95 -15.29 -4.69
CA ALA A 99 3.13 -14.68 -6.01
C ALA A 99 3.02 -13.16 -5.96
N ASP A 100 2.15 -12.62 -5.11
CA ASP A 100 2.02 -11.17 -4.95
C ASP A 100 3.29 -10.57 -4.39
N GLY A 101 4.01 -11.34 -3.55
CA GLY A 101 5.28 -10.89 -2.99
C GLY A 101 6.33 -10.68 -4.06
N THR A 102 6.37 -11.54 -5.06
CA THR A 102 7.28 -11.37 -6.20
C THR A 102 6.99 -10.06 -6.92
N GLN A 103 5.71 -9.76 -7.17
CA GLN A 103 5.34 -8.52 -7.84
C GLN A 103 5.74 -7.31 -7.00
N LEU A 104 5.47 -7.36 -5.70
CA LEU A 104 5.83 -6.27 -4.80
C LEU A 104 7.35 -6.08 -4.77
N ALA A 105 8.11 -7.17 -4.69
CA ALA A 105 9.56 -7.09 -4.67
C ALA A 105 10.10 -6.43 -5.93
N LEU A 106 9.54 -6.75 -7.09
CA LEU A 106 9.97 -6.13 -8.35
C LEU A 106 9.74 -4.61 -8.33
N LEU A 107 8.60 -4.18 -7.77
CA LEU A 107 8.32 -2.75 -7.65
C LEU A 107 9.29 -2.07 -6.67
N LEU A 108 9.58 -2.73 -5.55
CA LEU A 108 10.51 -2.21 -4.55
C LEU A 108 11.93 -2.09 -5.13
N LEU A 109 12.36 -3.09 -5.88
CA LEU A 109 13.68 -3.07 -6.50
C LEU A 109 13.76 -1.96 -7.54
N ARG A 110 12.70 -1.78 -8.32
CA ARG A 110 12.68 -0.70 -9.31
C ARG A 110 12.77 0.67 -8.64
N ALA A 111 11.98 0.87 -7.59
CA ALA A 111 12.00 2.14 -6.85
C ALA A 111 13.38 2.40 -6.25
N GLY A 112 14.05 1.35 -5.77
CA GLY A 112 15.36 1.47 -5.17
C GLY A 112 16.48 1.78 -6.13
N ARG A 113 16.30 1.42 -7.42
CA ARG A 113 17.31 1.78 -8.42
C ARG A 113 17.30 3.28 -8.74
N GLY A 114 16.13 3.90 -8.58
CA GLY A 114 15.97 5.29 -8.98
C GLY A 114 16.01 5.44 -10.50
N PRO A 115 16.13 6.65 -10.98
CA PRO A 115 16.18 6.89 -12.42
C PRO A 115 17.40 6.23 -13.04
N LEU A 116 17.19 5.60 -14.17
CA LEU A 116 18.28 5.04 -14.95
C LEU A 116 18.70 6.01 -16.03
#